data_8602b76bbc904966d39cd77addd1d944
#
_entry.id   8602b76bbc904966d39cd77addd1d944
#
_cell.length_a   1.000
_cell.length_b   1.000
_cell.length_c   1.000
_cell.angle_alpha   90.00
_cell.angle_beta   90.00
_cell.angle_gamma   90.00
#
_symmetry.space_group_name_H-M   'P 1'
#
loop_
_entity.id
_entity.type
_entity.pdbx_description
1 polymer ?
#
loop_
_entity_poly.entity_id
_entity_poly.type
_entity_poly.pdbx_seq_one_letter_code
_entity_poly.pdbx_strand_id
1 'polypeptide(L)'
;MRNYKKIALQTLFVVFTLNIFVGMVHAKIVKVDSNFDGKMDQWRHTTPEGKITKIEYDTNFDGTIDQVEHFQGEKKMVKAEFDSNMDGKMDQVQHYNKNGKLEKIQKDSQFNGRFDWSEYFNSDGKIVRIEIDENGDTKVDIWQHFDGNQKIYLSEYDSDKNGEIDRWDYLKNEELEKVGFDTNSDLKPDQWQYFQGANIIAKVENDTNFDGKVDYWEYFDPSGKLQKKEVDRNFDGKPDMVQDQ
;
A
#
# COMPACT_ATOMS: atom_id res chain seq x y z
N MET A 1 54.11 -41.14 -80.18
CA MET A 1 53.94 -40.15 -79.09
C MET A 1 52.46 -39.86 -78.94
N ARG A 2 51.84 -40.29 -77.80
CA ARG A 2 50.39 -40.15 -77.57
C ARG A 2 50.15 -38.96 -76.68
N ASN A 3 49.39 -37.96 -77.15
CA ASN A 3 48.92 -36.82 -76.39
C ASN A 3 47.74 -37.21 -75.52
N TYR A 4 47.88 -37.10 -74.20
CA TYR A 4 46.76 -37.19 -73.27
C TYR A 4 46.18 -35.78 -73.00
N LYS A 5 44.96 -35.53 -73.50
CA LYS A 5 44.19 -34.34 -73.12
C LYS A 5 43.62 -34.58 -71.70
N LYS A 6 43.93 -33.69 -70.71
CA LYS A 6 43.31 -33.61 -69.43
C LYS A 6 41.95 -32.97 -69.60
N ILE A 7 40.88 -33.74 -69.24
CA ILE A 7 39.53 -33.24 -69.09
C ILE A 7 39.42 -32.69 -67.63
N ALA A 8 39.26 -31.38 -67.51
CA ALA A 8 38.91 -30.78 -66.18
C ALA A 8 37.42 -30.94 -65.89
N LEU A 9 37.09 -31.70 -64.82
CA LEU A 9 35.79 -31.86 -64.34
C LEU A 9 35.47 -30.63 -63.45
N GLN A 10 34.63 -29.69 -63.92
CA GLN A 10 34.10 -28.60 -63.11
C GLN A 10 32.96 -29.13 -62.27
N THR A 11 33.17 -29.28 -60.96
CA THR A 11 32.14 -29.60 -60.00
C THR A 11 31.38 -28.33 -59.68
N LEU A 12 30.13 -28.23 -60.16
CA LEU A 12 29.20 -27.16 -59.87
C LEU A 12 28.67 -27.33 -58.45
N PHE A 13 29.15 -26.53 -57.49
CA PHE A 13 28.57 -26.45 -56.13
C PHE A 13 27.30 -25.60 -56.20
N VAL A 14 26.13 -26.25 -56.18
CA VAL A 14 24.85 -25.55 -55.95
C VAL A 14 24.69 -25.33 -54.47
N VAL A 15 24.97 -24.08 -54.01
CA VAL A 15 24.68 -23.64 -52.64
C VAL A 15 23.18 -23.41 -52.53
N PHE A 16 22.47 -24.35 -51.93
CA PHE A 16 21.09 -24.14 -51.49
C PHE A 16 21.12 -23.23 -50.27
N THR A 17 20.90 -21.93 -50.44
CA THR A 17 20.60 -21.04 -49.33
C THR A 17 19.17 -21.32 -48.84
N LEU A 18 19.07 -22.06 -47.71
CA LEU A 18 17.81 -22.26 -47.01
C LEU A 18 17.45 -20.90 -46.36
N ASN A 19 16.61 -20.12 -47.01
CA ASN A 19 16.02 -18.93 -46.41
C ASN A 19 15.05 -19.41 -45.35
N ILE A 20 15.52 -19.49 -44.07
CA ILE A 20 14.66 -19.64 -42.91
C ILE A 20 13.93 -18.31 -42.76
N PHE A 21 12.71 -18.22 -43.25
CA PHE A 21 11.78 -17.16 -42.90
C PHE A 21 11.44 -17.36 -41.42
N VAL A 22 12.22 -16.79 -40.54
CA VAL A 22 11.78 -16.58 -39.14
C VAL A 22 10.67 -15.55 -39.22
N GLY A 23 9.43 -15.99 -39.31
CA GLY A 23 8.28 -15.13 -39.20
C GLY A 23 8.40 -14.39 -37.87
N MET A 24 8.56 -13.05 -37.89
CA MET A 24 8.50 -12.23 -36.70
C MET A 24 7.09 -12.41 -36.11
N VAL A 25 7.00 -13.19 -35.04
CA VAL A 25 5.75 -13.34 -34.27
C VAL A 25 5.60 -12.04 -33.50
N HIS A 26 4.57 -11.26 -33.83
CA HIS A 26 4.31 -9.96 -33.20
C HIS A 26 3.31 -10.13 -32.06
N ALA A 27 3.42 -9.28 -31.03
CA ALA A 27 2.38 -9.12 -30.04
C ALA A 27 1.04 -8.80 -30.73
N LYS A 28 -0.05 -9.39 -30.25
CA LYS A 28 -1.38 -9.31 -30.87
C LYS A 28 -2.38 -8.67 -29.89
N ILE A 29 -3.28 -7.83 -30.42
CA ILE A 29 -4.46 -7.35 -29.71
C ILE A 29 -5.69 -8.05 -30.29
N VAL A 30 -6.43 -8.75 -29.43
CA VAL A 30 -7.73 -9.33 -29.74
C VAL A 30 -8.80 -8.42 -29.17
N LYS A 31 -9.71 -7.94 -30.02
CA LYS A 31 -10.83 -7.09 -29.63
C LYS A 31 -12.09 -7.95 -29.54
N VAL A 32 -12.90 -7.69 -28.54
CA VAL A 32 -14.14 -8.42 -28.25
C VAL A 32 -15.26 -7.39 -28.08
N ASP A 33 -16.42 -7.71 -28.65
CA ASP A 33 -17.71 -7.06 -28.42
C ASP A 33 -18.50 -8.05 -27.55
N SER A 34 -18.55 -7.80 -26.24
CA SER A 34 -19.10 -8.75 -25.27
C SER A 34 -20.61 -8.61 -25.12
N ASN A 35 -21.17 -7.45 -25.44
CA ASN A 35 -22.59 -7.15 -25.36
C ASN A 35 -23.33 -7.27 -26.72
N PHE A 36 -22.57 -7.48 -27.82
CA PHE A 36 -23.07 -7.65 -29.20
C PHE A 36 -23.77 -6.41 -29.77
N ASP A 37 -23.32 -5.19 -29.38
CA ASP A 37 -23.87 -3.93 -29.88
C ASP A 37 -23.14 -3.38 -31.11
N GLY A 38 -22.07 -4.08 -31.55
CA GLY A 38 -21.25 -3.71 -32.70
C GLY A 38 -20.05 -2.85 -32.35
N LYS A 39 -19.85 -2.51 -31.07
CA LYS A 39 -18.66 -1.80 -30.57
C LYS A 39 -17.77 -2.76 -29.78
N MET A 40 -16.48 -2.50 -29.78
CA MET A 40 -15.51 -3.27 -28.99
C MET A 40 -15.48 -2.71 -27.58
N ASP A 41 -15.63 -3.58 -26.57
CA ASP A 41 -15.63 -3.25 -25.16
C ASP A 41 -14.53 -3.98 -24.36
N GLN A 42 -13.74 -4.84 -25.03
CA GLN A 42 -12.62 -5.52 -24.42
C GLN A 42 -11.43 -5.64 -25.39
N TRP A 43 -10.21 -5.36 -24.88
CA TRP A 43 -8.96 -5.48 -25.64
C TRP A 43 -7.98 -6.38 -24.91
N ARG A 44 -7.68 -7.55 -25.48
CA ARG A 44 -6.73 -8.53 -24.93
C ARG A 44 -5.39 -8.42 -25.62
N HIS A 45 -4.37 -8.02 -24.88
CA HIS A 45 -2.99 -7.92 -25.37
C HIS A 45 -2.24 -9.20 -25.06
N THR A 46 -1.54 -9.74 -26.04
CA THR A 46 -0.79 -10.99 -25.91
C THR A 46 0.67 -10.83 -26.32
N THR A 47 1.54 -11.68 -25.74
CA THR A 47 2.90 -11.87 -26.26
C THR A 47 2.84 -12.50 -27.66
N PRO A 48 3.98 -12.52 -28.38
CA PRO A 48 4.09 -13.28 -29.63
C PRO A 48 3.69 -14.76 -29.51
N GLU A 49 3.93 -15.38 -28.34
CA GLU A 49 3.60 -16.79 -28.06
C GLU A 49 2.12 -16.97 -27.65
N GLY A 50 1.31 -15.90 -27.65
CA GLY A 50 -0.11 -15.91 -27.33
C GLY A 50 -0.47 -15.84 -25.86
N LYS A 51 0.51 -15.55 -24.96
CA LYS A 51 0.22 -15.37 -23.53
C LYS A 51 -0.37 -13.99 -23.28
N ILE A 52 -1.46 -13.89 -22.51
CA ILE A 52 -2.08 -12.62 -22.14
C ILE A 52 -1.12 -11.84 -21.23
N THR A 53 -0.93 -10.55 -21.54
CA THR A 53 -0.13 -9.61 -20.73
C THR A 53 -0.97 -8.52 -20.11
N LYS A 54 -2.06 -8.11 -20.79
CA LYS A 54 -2.97 -7.07 -20.35
C LYS A 54 -4.36 -7.31 -20.93
N ILE A 55 -5.41 -7.00 -20.18
CA ILE A 55 -6.78 -6.88 -20.68
C ILE A 55 -7.30 -5.51 -20.24
N GLU A 56 -7.94 -4.81 -21.19
CA GLU A 56 -8.63 -3.55 -20.97
C GLU A 56 -10.13 -3.79 -21.19
N TYR A 57 -10.96 -3.12 -20.37
CA TYR A 57 -12.40 -3.21 -20.41
C TYR A 57 -13.03 -1.81 -20.38
N ASP A 58 -14.04 -1.63 -21.24
CA ASP A 58 -15.02 -0.58 -21.19
C ASP A 58 -16.27 -1.22 -20.57
N THR A 59 -16.42 -1.09 -19.24
CA THR A 59 -17.42 -1.85 -18.49
C THR A 59 -18.80 -1.21 -18.51
N ASN A 60 -18.85 0.10 -18.77
CA ASN A 60 -20.09 0.90 -18.88
C ASN A 60 -20.53 1.15 -20.33
N PHE A 61 -19.72 0.71 -21.32
CA PHE A 61 -19.95 0.82 -22.76
C PHE A 61 -20.04 2.26 -23.30
N ASP A 62 -19.35 3.21 -22.66
CA ASP A 62 -19.31 4.61 -23.08
C ASP A 62 -18.17 4.93 -24.07
N GLY A 63 -17.26 3.99 -24.29
CA GLY A 63 -16.10 4.11 -25.17
C GLY A 63 -14.80 4.47 -24.45
N THR A 64 -14.85 4.58 -23.10
CA THR A 64 -13.69 4.82 -22.24
C THR A 64 -13.27 3.52 -21.54
N ILE A 65 -11.99 3.34 -21.26
CA ILE A 65 -11.52 2.18 -20.51
C ILE A 65 -11.68 2.45 -19.00
N ASP A 66 -12.45 1.60 -18.31
CA ASP A 66 -12.72 1.71 -16.87
C ASP A 66 -11.90 0.74 -16.03
N GLN A 67 -11.41 -0.35 -16.65
CA GLN A 67 -10.64 -1.36 -15.94
C GLN A 67 -9.49 -1.87 -16.79
N VAL A 68 -8.33 -2.06 -16.15
CA VAL A 68 -7.15 -2.65 -16.78
C VAL A 68 -6.57 -3.74 -15.89
N GLU A 69 -6.41 -4.95 -16.42
CA GLU A 69 -5.79 -6.08 -15.74
C GLU A 69 -4.44 -6.39 -16.36
N HIS A 70 -3.41 -6.56 -15.53
CA HIS A 70 -2.05 -6.91 -15.95
C HIS A 70 -1.68 -8.33 -15.49
N PHE A 71 -1.08 -9.10 -16.37
CA PHE A 71 -0.73 -10.50 -16.15
C PHE A 71 0.76 -10.76 -16.32
N GLN A 72 1.29 -11.67 -15.51
CA GLN A 72 2.63 -12.23 -15.63
C GLN A 72 2.53 -13.75 -15.83
N GLY A 73 3.13 -14.28 -16.93
CA GLY A 73 2.98 -15.69 -17.30
C GLY A 73 1.59 -16.02 -17.84
N GLU A 74 1.10 -17.24 -17.66
CA GLU A 74 -0.09 -17.71 -18.40
C GLU A 74 -1.43 -17.21 -17.89
N LYS A 75 -1.57 -16.89 -16.60
CA LYS A 75 -2.86 -16.46 -16.01
C LYS A 75 -2.71 -15.72 -14.68
N LYS A 76 -1.51 -15.28 -14.34
CA LYS A 76 -1.28 -14.69 -13.03
C LYS A 76 -1.46 -13.19 -13.10
N MET A 77 -2.57 -12.70 -12.54
CA MET A 77 -2.77 -11.26 -12.34
C MET A 77 -1.74 -10.73 -11.34
N VAL A 78 -1.12 -9.61 -11.67
CA VAL A 78 -0.12 -8.91 -10.83
C VAL A 78 -0.59 -7.52 -10.44
N LYS A 79 -1.49 -6.93 -11.24
CA LYS A 79 -2.05 -5.59 -11.01
C LYS A 79 -3.42 -5.48 -11.67
N ALA A 80 -4.35 -4.77 -11.04
CA ALA A 80 -5.58 -4.29 -11.67
C ALA A 80 -5.76 -2.80 -11.36
N GLU A 81 -6.26 -2.04 -12.33
CA GLU A 81 -6.53 -0.60 -12.25
C GLU A 81 -8.00 -0.37 -12.56
N PHE A 82 -8.62 0.56 -11.87
CA PHE A 82 -10.04 0.88 -11.99
C PHE A 82 -10.25 2.39 -12.01
N ASP A 83 -11.15 2.82 -12.87
CA ASP A 83 -11.77 4.13 -12.87
C ASP A 83 -13.13 3.97 -12.18
N SER A 84 -13.18 4.24 -10.87
CA SER A 84 -14.38 3.94 -10.08
C SER A 84 -15.43 5.03 -10.18
N ASN A 85 -15.04 6.26 -10.57
CA ASN A 85 -15.93 7.40 -10.72
C ASN A 85 -16.33 7.65 -12.18
N MET A 86 -15.77 6.87 -13.15
CA MET A 86 -16.04 6.96 -14.58
C MET A 86 -15.69 8.33 -15.21
N ASP A 87 -14.59 8.95 -14.77
CA ASP A 87 -14.11 10.24 -15.29
C ASP A 87 -13.01 10.11 -16.35
N GLY A 88 -12.62 8.86 -16.69
CA GLY A 88 -11.59 8.54 -17.67
C GLY A 88 -10.19 8.44 -17.06
N LYS A 89 -10.07 8.43 -15.71
CA LYS A 89 -8.78 8.28 -15.01
C LYS A 89 -8.88 7.13 -14.00
N MET A 90 -7.83 6.33 -13.95
CA MET A 90 -7.72 5.24 -12.97
C MET A 90 -7.49 5.84 -11.57
N ASP A 91 -8.44 5.63 -10.65
CA ASP A 91 -8.42 6.12 -9.28
C ASP A 91 -8.20 5.02 -8.23
N GLN A 92 -8.20 3.74 -8.64
CA GLN A 92 -7.88 2.62 -7.77
C GLN A 92 -6.90 1.67 -8.43
N VAL A 93 -5.92 1.20 -7.67
CA VAL A 93 -4.95 0.19 -8.10
C VAL A 93 -4.88 -0.94 -7.10
N GLN A 94 -4.99 -2.18 -7.57
CA GLN A 94 -4.83 -3.40 -6.79
C GLN A 94 -3.54 -4.10 -7.20
N HIS A 95 -2.72 -4.49 -6.23
CA HIS A 95 -1.47 -5.23 -6.42
C HIS A 95 -1.60 -6.64 -5.87
N TYR A 96 -1.14 -7.61 -6.64
CA TYR A 96 -1.20 -9.03 -6.29
C TYR A 96 0.21 -9.60 -6.13
N ASN A 97 0.42 -10.40 -5.08
CA ASN A 97 1.70 -11.04 -4.82
C ASN A 97 1.99 -12.21 -5.79
N LYS A 98 3.18 -12.81 -5.64
CA LYS A 98 3.61 -13.95 -6.47
C LYS A 98 2.67 -15.15 -6.47
N ASN A 99 1.78 -15.27 -5.49
CA ASN A 99 0.79 -16.35 -5.38
C ASN A 99 -0.59 -15.94 -5.96
N GLY A 100 -0.72 -14.72 -6.52
CA GLY A 100 -1.98 -14.19 -7.05
C GLY A 100 -2.96 -13.73 -5.97
N LYS A 101 -2.50 -13.54 -4.71
CA LYS A 101 -3.32 -13.00 -3.64
C LYS A 101 -3.15 -11.49 -3.59
N LEU A 102 -4.24 -10.78 -3.30
CA LEU A 102 -4.23 -9.34 -3.07
C LEU A 102 -3.26 -8.99 -1.94
N GLU A 103 -2.38 -8.02 -2.18
CA GLU A 103 -1.34 -7.58 -1.24
C GLU A 103 -1.52 -6.12 -0.84
N LYS A 104 -1.95 -5.28 -1.80
CA LYS A 104 -2.14 -3.85 -1.58
C LYS A 104 -3.26 -3.30 -2.47
N ILE A 105 -4.06 -2.38 -1.94
CA ILE A 105 -4.94 -1.48 -2.71
C ILE A 105 -4.46 -0.06 -2.49
N GLN A 106 -4.41 0.74 -3.55
CA GLN A 106 -4.21 2.19 -3.50
C GLN A 106 -5.43 2.87 -4.09
N LYS A 107 -5.85 3.98 -3.49
CA LYS A 107 -7.00 4.77 -3.95
C LYS A 107 -6.64 6.25 -3.97
N ASP A 108 -7.09 6.93 -4.99
CA ASP A 108 -7.23 8.38 -5.04
C ASP A 108 -8.62 8.71 -4.50
N SER A 109 -8.73 8.86 -3.18
CA SER A 109 -10.04 9.00 -2.52
C SER A 109 -10.70 10.34 -2.78
N GLN A 110 -9.93 11.33 -3.23
CA GLN A 110 -10.37 12.68 -3.54
C GLN A 110 -10.52 12.94 -5.05
N PHE A 111 -10.17 11.97 -5.91
CA PHE A 111 -10.21 12.08 -7.38
C PHE A 111 -9.40 13.28 -7.92
N ASN A 112 -8.26 13.56 -7.32
CA ASN A 112 -7.39 14.67 -7.67
C ASN A 112 -6.15 14.27 -8.48
N GLY A 113 -6.01 12.98 -8.81
CA GLY A 113 -4.91 12.37 -9.56
C GLY A 113 -3.76 11.90 -8.68
N ARG A 114 -3.94 11.82 -7.34
CA ARG A 114 -2.95 11.34 -6.38
C ARG A 114 -3.54 10.26 -5.50
N PHE A 115 -2.79 9.17 -5.33
CA PHE A 115 -3.18 8.11 -4.40
C PHE A 115 -2.87 8.54 -2.98
N ASP A 116 -3.92 8.82 -2.22
CA ASP A 116 -3.87 9.30 -0.83
C ASP A 116 -4.22 8.22 0.21
N TRP A 117 -4.64 7.03 -0.24
CA TRP A 117 -5.06 5.91 0.60
C TRP A 117 -4.40 4.62 0.16
N SER A 118 -3.84 3.85 1.11
CA SER A 118 -3.27 2.52 0.84
C SER A 118 -3.73 1.51 1.88
N GLU A 119 -4.23 0.36 1.44
CA GLU A 119 -4.63 -0.78 2.27
C GLU A 119 -3.66 -1.93 2.03
N TYR A 120 -3.17 -2.56 3.09
CA TYR A 120 -2.25 -3.70 3.04
C TYR A 120 -2.91 -4.95 3.60
N PHE A 121 -2.73 -6.07 2.93
CA PHE A 121 -3.38 -7.34 3.23
C PHE A 121 -2.36 -8.43 3.59
N ASN A 122 -2.72 -9.30 4.53
CA ASN A 122 -1.95 -10.51 4.83
C ASN A 122 -2.32 -11.67 3.86
N SER A 123 -1.67 -12.82 4.06
CA SER A 123 -1.89 -14.02 3.24
C SER A 123 -3.33 -14.56 3.30
N ASP A 124 -4.11 -14.20 4.31
CA ASP A 124 -5.50 -14.65 4.49
C ASP A 124 -6.52 -13.66 3.90
N GLY A 125 -6.03 -12.57 3.27
CA GLY A 125 -6.84 -11.52 2.66
C GLY A 125 -7.45 -10.56 3.68
N LYS A 126 -6.92 -10.51 4.92
CA LYS A 126 -7.33 -9.57 5.95
C LYS A 126 -6.46 -8.33 5.91
N ILE A 127 -7.05 -7.16 6.13
CA ILE A 127 -6.33 -5.90 6.28
C ILE A 127 -5.43 -5.99 7.52
N VAL A 128 -4.18 -5.58 7.38
CA VAL A 128 -3.21 -5.47 8.48
C VAL A 128 -2.80 -4.04 8.75
N ARG A 129 -2.87 -3.17 7.73
CA ARG A 129 -2.53 -1.75 7.85
C ARG A 129 -3.26 -0.92 6.80
N ILE A 130 -3.63 0.29 7.18
CA ILE A 130 -4.04 1.37 6.28
C ILE A 130 -3.06 2.53 6.45
N GLU A 131 -2.72 3.20 5.35
CA GLU A 131 -1.91 4.41 5.30
C GLU A 131 -2.70 5.50 4.59
N ILE A 132 -2.68 6.72 5.13
CA ILE A 132 -3.42 7.87 4.62
C ILE A 132 -2.49 9.08 4.54
N ASP A 133 -2.45 9.73 3.38
CA ASP A 133 -1.86 11.04 3.13
C ASP A 133 -3.01 12.06 3.12
N GLU A 134 -3.26 12.74 4.24
CA GLU A 134 -4.39 13.66 4.36
C GLU A 134 -4.18 14.98 3.62
N ASN A 135 -2.92 15.45 3.55
CA ASN A 135 -2.57 16.75 3.02
C ASN A 135 -2.18 16.72 1.53
N GLY A 136 -1.95 15.53 0.96
CA GLY A 136 -1.60 15.32 -0.45
C GLY A 136 -0.16 15.70 -0.79
N ASP A 137 0.76 15.66 0.19
CA ASP A 137 2.18 15.97 -0.02
C ASP A 137 3.03 14.75 -0.40
N THR A 138 2.40 13.58 -0.50
CA THR A 138 2.98 12.26 -0.80
C THR A 138 3.66 11.57 0.37
N LYS A 139 3.60 12.13 1.57
CA LYS A 139 3.98 11.48 2.82
C LYS A 139 2.72 10.96 3.51
N VAL A 140 2.88 9.88 4.24
CA VAL A 140 1.78 9.32 5.04
C VAL A 140 1.67 10.13 6.34
N ASP A 141 0.45 10.55 6.68
CA ASP A 141 0.14 11.27 7.91
C ASP A 141 -0.48 10.37 8.98
N ILE A 142 -1.16 9.27 8.56
CA ILE A 142 -1.86 8.36 9.46
C ILE A 142 -1.55 6.90 9.08
N TRP A 143 -1.22 6.10 10.08
CA TRP A 143 -1.09 4.64 9.97
C TRP A 143 -2.08 3.98 10.94
N GLN A 144 -2.94 3.11 10.43
CA GLN A 144 -3.86 2.32 11.24
C GLN A 144 -3.49 0.84 11.14
N HIS A 145 -3.31 0.19 12.29
CA HIS A 145 -2.92 -1.22 12.38
C HIS A 145 -4.08 -2.05 12.90
N PHE A 146 -4.31 -3.20 12.25
CA PHE A 146 -5.44 -4.07 12.49
C PHE A 146 -5.00 -5.40 13.11
N ASP A 147 -5.78 -5.88 14.08
CA ASP A 147 -5.63 -7.20 14.67
C ASP A 147 -6.24 -8.32 13.80
N GLY A 148 -6.11 -9.57 14.25
CA GLY A 148 -6.68 -10.73 13.56
C GLY A 148 -8.21 -10.72 13.43
N ASN A 149 -8.92 -9.90 14.21
CA ASN A 149 -10.37 -9.71 14.18
C ASN A 149 -10.80 -8.50 13.33
N GLN A 150 -9.88 -7.87 12.64
CA GLN A 150 -10.09 -6.67 11.82
C GLN A 150 -10.49 -5.43 12.64
N LYS A 151 -10.01 -5.35 13.89
CA LYS A 151 -10.18 -4.18 14.75
C LYS A 151 -8.87 -3.40 14.80
N ILE A 152 -8.96 -2.07 14.79
CA ILE A 152 -7.80 -1.19 14.98
C ILE A 152 -7.33 -1.36 16.44
N TYR A 153 -6.03 -1.65 16.60
CA TYR A 153 -5.40 -1.72 17.92
C TYR A 153 -4.36 -0.62 18.15
N LEU A 154 -3.87 0.01 17.06
CA LEU A 154 -2.93 1.12 17.09
C LEU A 154 -3.20 2.04 15.90
N SER A 155 -3.28 3.35 16.17
CA SER A 155 -3.17 4.38 15.15
C SER A 155 -1.97 5.28 15.45
N GLU A 156 -1.16 5.56 14.44
CA GLU A 156 -0.01 6.44 14.52
C GLU A 156 -0.27 7.66 13.65
N TYR A 157 0.20 8.83 14.10
CA TYR A 157 -0.04 10.10 13.43
C TYR A 157 1.24 10.91 13.32
N ASP A 158 1.42 11.53 12.19
CA ASP A 158 2.28 12.68 11.96
C ASP A 158 1.37 13.93 12.01
N SER A 159 1.15 14.46 13.23
CA SER A 159 0.13 15.50 13.46
C SER A 159 0.56 16.87 12.93
N ASP A 160 1.85 17.15 12.86
CA ASP A 160 2.40 18.42 12.37
C ASP A 160 2.82 18.37 10.88
N LYS A 161 2.67 17.18 10.23
CA LYS A 161 2.93 16.96 8.81
C LYS A 161 4.40 17.15 8.39
N ASN A 162 5.33 16.87 9.30
CA ASN A 162 6.77 16.99 9.05
C ASN A 162 7.38 15.72 8.43
N GLY A 163 6.67 14.58 8.47
CA GLY A 163 7.06 13.27 7.98
C GLY A 163 7.54 12.33 9.08
N GLU A 164 7.36 12.69 10.35
CA GLU A 164 7.73 11.89 11.52
C GLU A 164 6.52 11.68 12.42
N ILE A 165 6.38 10.47 12.98
CA ILE A 165 5.26 10.15 13.87
C ILE A 165 5.48 10.85 15.22
N ASP A 166 4.45 11.60 15.65
CA ASP A 166 4.47 12.34 16.91
C ASP A 166 3.38 11.93 17.91
N ARG A 167 2.44 11.02 17.48
CA ARG A 167 1.35 10.56 18.33
C ARG A 167 1.01 9.09 18.07
N TRP A 168 0.71 8.33 19.14
CA TRP A 168 0.33 6.92 19.15
C TRP A 168 -0.95 6.69 19.93
N ASP A 169 -2.05 6.33 19.29
CA ASP A 169 -3.33 5.97 19.90
C ASP A 169 -3.45 4.45 20.01
N TYR A 170 -3.44 3.92 21.23
CA TYR A 170 -3.63 2.49 21.49
C TYR A 170 -5.08 2.22 21.84
N LEU A 171 -5.72 1.30 21.11
CA LEU A 171 -7.11 0.94 21.28
C LEU A 171 -7.25 -0.50 21.78
N LYS A 172 -8.22 -0.71 22.64
CA LYS A 172 -8.64 -2.02 23.13
C LYS A 172 -10.15 -2.15 23.00
N ASN A 173 -10.59 -3.15 22.23
CA ASN A 173 -12.01 -3.33 21.89
C ASN A 173 -12.66 -2.08 21.26
N GLU A 174 -11.91 -1.37 20.41
CA GLU A 174 -12.36 -0.12 19.75
C GLU A 174 -12.50 1.10 20.70
N GLU A 175 -12.11 0.95 21.95
CA GLU A 175 -12.04 2.05 22.91
C GLU A 175 -10.59 2.48 23.11
N LEU A 176 -10.37 3.78 23.27
CA LEU A 176 -9.04 4.35 23.51
C LEU A 176 -8.56 3.93 24.91
N GLU A 177 -7.43 3.21 24.96
CA GLU A 177 -6.78 2.75 26.20
C GLU A 177 -5.72 3.75 26.65
N LYS A 178 -4.86 4.18 25.75
CA LYS A 178 -3.84 5.19 26.02
C LYS A 178 -3.40 5.91 24.76
N VAL A 179 -2.86 7.11 24.93
CA VAL A 179 -2.21 7.92 23.89
C VAL A 179 -0.80 8.25 24.33
N GLY A 180 0.17 8.12 23.44
CA GLY A 180 1.54 8.61 23.58
C GLY A 180 1.76 9.83 22.69
N PHE A 181 2.57 10.76 23.16
CA PHE A 181 3.01 11.94 22.41
C PHE A 181 4.52 12.06 22.49
N ASP A 182 5.16 12.38 21.38
CA ASP A 182 6.52 12.85 21.29
C ASP A 182 6.48 14.40 21.33
N THR A 183 6.94 14.99 22.44
CA THR A 183 6.91 16.45 22.59
C THR A 183 8.25 17.11 22.31
N ASN A 184 9.33 16.30 22.17
CA ASN A 184 10.68 16.78 21.94
C ASN A 184 11.23 16.46 20.54
N SER A 185 10.46 15.74 19.70
CA SER A 185 10.81 15.31 18.34
C SER A 185 12.03 14.38 18.29
N ASP A 186 12.13 13.42 19.23
CA ASP A 186 13.17 12.38 19.23
C ASP A 186 12.67 11.02 18.73
N LEU A 187 11.44 10.97 18.23
CA LEU A 187 10.72 9.80 17.69
C LEU A 187 10.33 8.77 18.77
N LYS A 188 10.22 9.20 20.02
CA LYS A 188 9.76 8.38 21.13
C LYS A 188 8.73 9.16 21.94
N PRO A 189 7.68 8.51 22.43
CA PRO A 189 6.73 9.16 23.29
C PRO A 189 7.35 9.50 24.66
N ASP A 190 7.24 10.74 25.07
CA ASP A 190 7.66 11.25 26.37
C ASP A 190 6.48 11.69 27.26
N GLN A 191 5.28 11.79 26.68
CA GLN A 191 4.03 11.99 27.41
C GLN A 191 3.04 10.88 27.11
N TRP A 192 2.33 10.40 28.13
CA TRP A 192 1.30 9.39 28.04
C TRP A 192 0.01 9.82 28.72
N GLN A 193 -1.11 9.60 28.08
CA GLN A 193 -2.46 9.75 28.66
C GLN A 193 -3.16 8.39 28.67
N TYR A 194 -3.66 7.97 29.81
CA TYR A 194 -4.41 6.73 30.00
C TYR A 194 -5.88 7.05 30.21
N PHE A 195 -6.76 6.27 29.61
CA PHE A 195 -8.19 6.52 29.59
C PHE A 195 -8.96 5.47 30.40
N GLN A 196 -10.06 5.91 31.00
CA GLN A 196 -11.04 5.05 31.66
C GLN A 196 -12.44 5.32 31.09
N GLY A 197 -13.05 4.31 30.42
CA GLY A 197 -14.34 4.51 29.75
C GLY A 197 -14.28 5.62 28.69
N ALA A 198 -15.40 6.15 28.32
CA ALA A 198 -15.62 7.09 27.21
C ALA A 198 -14.73 8.34 27.20
N ASN A 199 -13.44 8.17 26.86
CA ASN A 199 -12.44 9.24 26.71
C ASN A 199 -12.17 10.10 27.96
N ILE A 200 -12.40 9.55 29.16
CA ILE A 200 -12.07 10.22 30.43
C ILE A 200 -10.63 9.86 30.78
N ILE A 201 -9.77 10.86 30.94
CA ILE A 201 -8.38 10.66 31.36
C ILE A 201 -8.40 10.15 32.82
N ALA A 202 -7.71 9.02 33.06
CA ALA A 202 -7.49 8.46 34.39
C ALA A 202 -6.11 8.83 34.92
N LYS A 203 -5.11 8.95 34.04
CA LYS A 203 -3.72 9.19 34.39
C LYS A 203 -2.99 9.90 33.27
N VAL A 204 -2.07 10.80 33.62
CA VAL A 204 -1.06 11.36 32.73
C VAL A 204 0.31 11.02 33.29
N GLU A 205 1.24 10.66 32.40
CA GLU A 205 2.65 10.43 32.71
C GLU A 205 3.50 11.32 31.78
N ASN A 206 4.58 11.91 32.33
CA ASN A 206 5.53 12.67 31.53
C ASN A 206 6.96 12.29 31.94
N ASP A 207 7.83 12.20 30.97
CA ASP A 207 9.28 12.19 31.08
C ASP A 207 9.75 13.63 30.77
N THR A 208 9.90 14.46 31.82
CA THR A 208 10.14 15.90 31.62
C THR A 208 11.60 16.22 31.35
N ASN A 209 12.51 15.27 31.61
CA ASN A 209 13.94 15.42 31.34
C ASN A 209 14.41 14.65 30.09
N PHE A 210 13.49 13.86 29.44
CA PHE A 210 13.74 13.09 28.23
C PHE A 210 14.83 12.01 28.36
N ASP A 211 14.97 11.40 29.56
CA ASP A 211 15.92 10.32 29.80
C ASP A 211 15.36 8.92 29.55
N GLY A 212 14.10 8.83 29.14
CA GLY A 212 13.36 7.61 28.86
C GLY A 212 12.65 7.04 30.08
N LYS A 213 12.55 7.80 31.18
CA LYS A 213 11.81 7.43 32.38
C LYS A 213 10.83 8.51 32.77
N VAL A 214 9.64 8.10 33.16
CA VAL A 214 8.61 8.99 33.66
C VAL A 214 9.05 9.58 35.01
N ASP A 215 8.95 10.91 35.14
CA ASP A 215 9.30 11.65 36.36
C ASP A 215 8.15 12.53 36.90
N TYR A 216 6.99 12.56 36.21
CA TYR A 216 5.80 13.31 36.58
C TYR A 216 4.53 12.51 36.31
N TRP A 217 3.63 12.46 37.30
CA TRP A 217 2.35 11.73 37.21
C TRP A 217 1.19 12.58 37.69
N GLU A 218 0.06 12.53 36.98
CA GLU A 218 -1.23 13.05 37.40
C GLU A 218 -2.29 11.93 37.40
N TYR A 219 -3.13 11.93 38.43
CA TYR A 219 -4.20 10.95 38.55
C TYR A 219 -5.55 11.65 38.66
N PHE A 220 -6.54 11.17 37.94
CA PHE A 220 -7.85 11.78 37.83
C PHE A 220 -8.95 10.79 38.27
N ASP A 221 -10.04 11.33 38.85
CA ASP A 221 -11.22 10.55 39.16
C ASP A 221 -12.12 10.32 37.93
N PRO A 222 -13.17 9.50 38.03
CA PRO A 222 -14.08 9.24 36.90
C PRO A 222 -14.87 10.47 36.42
N SER A 223 -14.85 11.58 37.14
CA SER A 223 -15.42 12.86 36.68
C SER A 223 -14.41 13.72 35.92
N GLY A 224 -13.15 13.27 35.82
CA GLY A 224 -12.05 14.01 35.20
C GLY A 224 -11.42 15.05 36.13
N LYS A 225 -11.72 15.01 37.44
CA LYS A 225 -11.10 15.92 38.42
C LYS A 225 -9.77 15.36 38.88
N LEU A 226 -8.72 16.21 38.89
CA LEU A 226 -7.41 15.87 39.43
C LEU A 226 -7.52 15.47 40.90
N GLN A 227 -6.95 14.32 41.27
CA GLN A 227 -6.94 13.78 42.62
C GLN A 227 -5.54 13.84 43.25
N LYS A 228 -4.51 13.54 42.46
CA LYS A 228 -3.15 13.43 42.97
C LYS A 228 -2.13 13.81 41.90
N LYS A 229 -1.02 14.44 42.34
CA LYS A 229 0.20 14.65 41.56
C LYS A 229 1.38 14.02 42.25
N GLU A 230 2.30 13.45 41.49
CA GLU A 230 3.56 12.89 41.94
C GLU A 230 4.71 13.45 41.07
N VAL A 231 5.86 13.73 41.69
CA VAL A 231 7.04 14.24 40.98
C VAL A 231 8.28 13.56 41.53
N ASP A 232 9.10 13.03 40.66
CA ASP A 232 10.46 12.55 40.96
C ASP A 232 11.45 13.65 40.54
N ARG A 233 11.98 14.37 41.52
CA ARG A 233 12.86 15.53 41.27
C ARG A 233 14.33 15.16 41.15
N ASN A 234 14.70 14.00 41.67
CA ASN A 234 16.07 13.53 41.65
C ASN A 234 16.32 12.48 40.53
N PHE A 235 15.24 12.13 39.78
CA PHE A 235 15.25 11.20 38.64
C PHE A 235 15.77 9.78 39.01
N ASP A 236 15.48 9.32 40.24
CA ASP A 236 15.85 7.97 40.68
C ASP A 236 14.80 6.90 40.38
N GLY A 237 13.66 7.31 39.79
CA GLY A 237 12.53 6.48 39.42
C GLY A 237 11.49 6.33 40.55
N LYS A 238 11.55 7.19 41.59
CA LYS A 238 10.57 7.21 42.69
C LYS A 238 10.13 8.63 42.98
N PRO A 239 8.83 8.86 43.18
CA PRO A 239 8.35 10.19 43.54
C PRO A 239 8.95 10.72 44.84
N ASP A 240 9.56 11.92 44.79
CA ASP A 240 10.01 12.69 45.94
C ASP A 240 8.94 13.58 46.53
N MET A 241 7.93 13.95 45.72
CA MET A 241 6.82 14.80 46.10
C MET A 241 5.49 14.16 45.69
N VAL A 242 4.57 14.15 46.63
CA VAL A 242 3.17 13.75 46.46
C VAL A 242 2.27 14.86 46.90
N GLN A 243 1.30 15.26 46.09
CA GLN A 243 0.29 16.27 46.39
C GLN A 243 -1.09 15.75 46.09
N ASP A 244 -1.92 15.61 47.11
CA ASP A 244 -3.36 15.29 47.01
C ASP A 244 -4.17 16.60 46.81
N GLN A 245 -5.34 16.48 46.06
CA GLN A 245 -6.21 17.61 45.69
C GLN A 245 -7.58 17.49 46.38
#